data_b902b52f69f1f2675d6da3498c3faa26
#
_entry.id   b902b52f69f1f2675d6da3498c3faa26
#
_cell.length_a   1.000
_cell.length_b   1.000
_cell.length_c   1.000
_cell.angle_alpha   90.00
_cell.angle_beta   90.00
_cell.angle_gamma   90.00
#
_symmetry.space_group_name_H-M   'P 1'
#
loop_
_entity.id
_entity.type
_entity.pdbx_description
1 polymer ?
#
loop_
_entity_poly.entity_id
_entity_poly.type
_entity_poly.pdbx_seq_one_letter_code
_entity_poly.pdbx_strand_id
1 'polypeptide(L)'
;MSHSFQSALKHIPFDPADPKAALAQLPHSAAVFALYGAESHAEPYIGRTPNLRARLERLLQPSPKHPRRLQLAGRVRRIAYRLTGSDFESLLLQFELLEEIYGPKTLDRMHLSAPAFIRFLGSNTYPRITVTNRPSQREADWAYGPFQSRASAERFADEALKLFLLRRCTDDLDPNPAHPGCVYSEMRMCLAPCYKGCTDERYAEESNAVERFLATRGESRLVTIRTQRDQASADLEFETAAQLHAQVQRVESIRALAPELVRPLSQLRAVILQPSAHLDEVSIFLFENGRLNGPAAYSTLGMRIQNEASGSSSLFAQPMAIEPIPETPANASDLKEVGAPGLGSPRTGSGPWGGGPSHLGIGDSTTTAPTSPAKIPRSLLESRLDSVLASLAPSAGPPSSTCRQGHLALLKRWYYRPEGRRSGEIFFPGAEGHLPAKAILRGIGRVAARTLPPSTRQPN
;
A
#
# COMPACT_ATOMS: atom_id res chain seq x y z
N MET A 1 -22.57 -8.55 11.39
CA MET A 1 -23.48 -7.74 10.55
C MET A 1 -22.60 -7.05 9.53
N SER A 2 -22.61 -7.51 8.27
CA SER A 2 -21.89 -6.79 7.20
C SER A 2 -22.67 -5.49 6.97
N HIS A 3 -22.07 -4.37 7.36
CA HIS A 3 -22.56 -3.08 6.93
C HIS A 3 -22.51 -3.08 5.40
N SER A 4 -23.68 -3.07 4.77
CA SER A 4 -23.79 -2.96 3.32
C SER A 4 -22.99 -1.73 2.88
N PHE A 5 -22.06 -1.92 1.95
CA PHE A 5 -21.20 -0.86 1.46
C PHE A 5 -22.03 0.28 0.84
N GLN A 6 -23.22 -0.04 0.37
CA GLN A 6 -24.21 0.91 -0.14
C GLN A 6 -24.63 1.96 0.90
N SER A 7 -24.61 1.62 2.20
CA SER A 7 -24.95 2.58 3.26
C SER A 7 -23.92 3.70 3.47
N ALA A 8 -22.70 3.52 2.96
CA ALA A 8 -21.62 4.50 3.07
C ALA A 8 -21.53 5.47 1.87
N LEU A 9 -22.43 5.34 0.87
CA LEU A 9 -22.48 6.21 -0.28
C LEU A 9 -23.31 7.46 0.02
N LYS A 10 -22.86 8.62 -0.45
CA LYS A 10 -23.67 9.83 -0.46
C LYS A 10 -24.66 9.76 -1.62
N HIS A 11 -25.95 9.98 -1.32
CA HIS A 11 -27.04 9.89 -2.28
C HIS A 11 -27.56 11.27 -2.65
N ILE A 12 -27.78 11.49 -3.95
CA ILE A 12 -28.42 12.70 -4.50
C ILE A 12 -29.56 12.25 -5.40
N PRO A 13 -30.80 12.78 -5.22
CA PRO A 13 -31.86 12.57 -6.18
C PRO A 13 -31.50 13.22 -7.51
N PHE A 14 -31.92 12.61 -8.60
CA PHE A 14 -31.66 13.12 -9.95
C PHE A 14 -33.00 13.23 -10.73
N ASP A 15 -33.29 14.45 -11.16
CA ASP A 15 -34.41 14.71 -12.06
C ASP A 15 -33.90 14.88 -13.48
N PRO A 16 -34.31 14.03 -14.42
CA PRO A 16 -34.00 14.21 -15.84
C PRO A 16 -34.49 15.51 -16.46
N ALA A 17 -35.54 16.13 -15.90
CA ALA A 17 -36.08 17.39 -16.38
C ALA A 17 -35.19 18.59 -16.01
N ASP A 18 -34.54 18.52 -14.82
CA ASP A 18 -33.55 19.52 -14.39
C ASP A 18 -32.23 18.86 -13.93
N PRO A 19 -31.40 18.38 -14.86
CA PRO A 19 -30.14 17.74 -14.52
C PRO A 19 -29.13 18.70 -13.88
N LYS A 20 -29.24 20.03 -14.10
CA LYS A 20 -28.27 21.02 -13.64
C LYS A 20 -28.27 21.16 -12.12
N ALA A 21 -29.45 21.12 -11.49
CA ALA A 21 -29.56 21.25 -10.04
C ALA A 21 -28.81 20.15 -9.28
N ALA A 22 -28.93 18.90 -9.70
CA ALA A 22 -28.21 17.77 -9.10
C ALA A 22 -26.70 17.82 -9.42
N LEU A 23 -26.33 18.14 -10.66
CA LEU A 23 -24.93 18.17 -11.09
C LEU A 23 -24.13 19.32 -10.43
N ALA A 24 -24.79 20.45 -10.11
CA ALA A 24 -24.15 21.57 -9.40
C ALA A 24 -23.68 21.20 -7.98
N GLN A 25 -24.32 20.23 -7.34
CA GLN A 25 -23.98 19.75 -5.99
C GLN A 25 -22.77 18.80 -5.97
N LEU A 26 -22.33 18.31 -7.14
CA LEU A 26 -21.26 17.33 -7.23
C LEU A 26 -19.88 17.99 -7.17
N PRO A 27 -18.93 17.41 -6.40
CA PRO A 27 -17.57 17.93 -6.31
C PRO A 27 -16.73 17.61 -7.56
N HIS A 28 -15.70 18.41 -7.79
CA HIS A 28 -14.68 18.19 -8.82
C HIS A 28 -13.54 17.28 -8.33
N SER A 29 -13.89 16.17 -7.69
CA SER A 29 -12.94 15.25 -7.07
C SER A 29 -13.06 13.85 -7.63
N ALA A 30 -12.02 13.02 -7.38
CA ALA A 30 -12.07 11.61 -7.72
C ALA A 30 -13.13 10.88 -6.88
N ALA A 31 -13.86 9.98 -7.54
CA ALA A 31 -14.95 9.25 -6.88
C ALA A 31 -15.27 7.93 -7.60
N VAL A 32 -15.87 7.02 -6.84
CA VAL A 32 -16.68 5.93 -7.36
C VAL A 32 -18.15 6.33 -7.27
N PHE A 33 -18.93 6.00 -8.28
CA PHE A 33 -20.34 6.36 -8.36
C PHE A 33 -21.19 5.22 -8.91
N ALA A 34 -22.45 5.20 -8.49
CA ALA A 34 -23.47 4.32 -8.99
C ALA A 34 -24.70 5.15 -9.43
N LEU A 35 -25.23 4.86 -10.61
CA LEU A 35 -26.42 5.50 -11.15
C LEU A 35 -27.56 4.50 -11.14
N TYR A 36 -28.62 4.82 -10.41
CA TYR A 36 -29.81 3.98 -10.24
C TYR A 36 -30.95 4.50 -11.10
N GLY A 37 -31.67 3.58 -11.74
CA GLY A 37 -32.90 3.87 -12.49
C GLY A 37 -34.11 4.03 -11.58
N ALA A 38 -35.30 4.10 -12.20
CA ALA A 38 -36.59 4.14 -11.51
C ALA A 38 -36.97 2.77 -10.92
N GLU A 39 -36.55 1.69 -11.56
CA GLU A 39 -36.88 0.32 -11.14
C GLU A 39 -35.91 -0.13 -10.07
N SER A 40 -36.43 -0.59 -8.94
CA SER A 40 -35.62 -1.07 -7.81
C SER A 40 -34.77 -2.32 -8.13
N HIS A 41 -35.17 -3.09 -9.14
CA HIS A 41 -34.48 -4.31 -9.58
C HIS A 41 -33.50 -4.07 -10.75
N ALA A 42 -33.46 -2.85 -11.32
CA ALA A 42 -32.55 -2.55 -12.40
C ALA A 42 -31.10 -2.46 -11.88
N GLU A 43 -30.20 -3.13 -12.59
CA GLU A 43 -28.76 -3.09 -12.28
C GLU A 43 -28.24 -1.64 -12.39
N PRO A 44 -27.58 -1.09 -11.37
CA PRO A 44 -27.02 0.25 -11.43
C PRO A 44 -25.81 0.32 -12.37
N TYR A 45 -25.62 1.44 -13.01
CA TYR A 45 -24.37 1.73 -13.72
C TYR A 45 -23.31 2.17 -12.73
N ILE A 46 -22.28 1.35 -12.51
CA ILE A 46 -21.18 1.63 -11.59
C ILE A 46 -19.95 2.07 -12.37
N GLY A 47 -19.35 3.18 -11.95
CA GLY A 47 -18.14 3.71 -12.56
C GLY A 47 -17.22 4.40 -11.56
N ARG A 48 -15.98 4.64 -11.99
CA ARG A 48 -15.01 5.47 -11.27
C ARG A 48 -14.48 6.57 -12.18
N THR A 49 -14.06 7.66 -11.58
CA THR A 49 -13.60 8.84 -12.33
C THR A 49 -12.64 9.68 -11.49
N PRO A 50 -11.65 10.34 -12.09
CA PRO A 50 -10.84 11.34 -11.40
C PRO A 50 -11.57 12.66 -11.15
N ASN A 51 -12.69 12.93 -11.85
CA ASN A 51 -13.53 14.12 -11.65
C ASN A 51 -15.01 13.73 -11.80
N LEU A 52 -15.70 13.68 -10.67
CA LEU A 52 -17.07 13.20 -10.59
C LEU A 52 -18.01 14.09 -11.40
N ARG A 53 -18.00 15.39 -11.16
CA ARG A 53 -18.89 16.35 -11.82
C ARG A 53 -18.72 16.33 -13.33
N ALA A 54 -17.50 16.49 -13.83
CA ALA A 54 -17.22 16.49 -15.26
C ALA A 54 -17.58 15.16 -15.96
N ARG A 55 -17.49 14.03 -15.23
CA ARG A 55 -17.90 12.72 -15.77
C ARG A 55 -19.40 12.60 -15.85
N LEU A 56 -20.13 13.00 -14.81
CA LEU A 56 -21.58 12.88 -14.75
C LEU A 56 -22.27 13.90 -15.68
N GLU A 57 -21.73 15.10 -15.84
CA GLU A 57 -22.18 16.04 -16.86
C GLU A 57 -22.15 15.42 -18.26
N ARG A 58 -21.06 14.71 -18.60
CA ARG A 58 -20.96 14.03 -19.90
C ARG A 58 -21.91 12.83 -20.08
N LEU A 59 -22.32 12.17 -18.98
CA LEU A 59 -23.21 11.02 -19.02
C LEU A 59 -24.68 11.40 -18.94
N LEU A 60 -25.00 12.49 -18.22
CA LEU A 60 -26.35 12.87 -17.85
C LEU A 60 -26.85 14.15 -18.54
N GLN A 61 -26.00 14.84 -19.30
CA GLN A 61 -26.43 15.95 -20.15
C GLN A 61 -26.40 15.53 -21.62
N PRO A 62 -27.49 15.71 -22.36
CA PRO A 62 -27.50 15.43 -23.79
C PRO A 62 -26.57 16.37 -24.53
N SER A 63 -25.71 15.81 -25.39
CA SER A 63 -24.78 16.56 -26.21
C SER A 63 -25.09 16.37 -27.70
N PRO A 64 -25.58 17.38 -28.39
CA PRO A 64 -25.86 17.29 -29.83
C PRO A 64 -24.62 16.99 -30.67
N LYS A 65 -23.41 17.39 -30.17
CA LYS A 65 -22.13 17.17 -30.86
C LYS A 65 -21.66 15.69 -30.82
N HIS A 66 -22.22 14.85 -29.95
CA HIS A 66 -21.77 13.47 -29.75
C HIS A 66 -22.97 12.50 -29.56
N PRO A 67 -23.79 12.27 -30.59
CA PRO A 67 -25.01 11.46 -30.48
C PRO A 67 -24.75 9.98 -30.14
N ARG A 68 -23.51 9.47 -30.41
CA ARG A 68 -23.12 8.08 -30.10
C ARG A 68 -22.65 7.85 -28.65
N ARG A 69 -22.57 8.90 -27.82
CA ARG A 69 -22.19 8.73 -26.42
C ARG A 69 -23.33 8.08 -25.63
N LEU A 70 -22.95 7.24 -24.68
CA LEU A 70 -23.90 6.66 -23.73
C LEU A 70 -24.60 7.79 -22.98
N GLN A 71 -25.90 7.91 -23.19
CA GLN A 71 -26.77 8.90 -22.53
C GLN A 71 -27.69 8.16 -21.56
N LEU A 72 -27.50 8.45 -20.27
CA LEU A 72 -28.25 7.81 -19.21
C LEU A 72 -29.31 8.75 -18.58
N ALA A 73 -29.35 10.00 -19.02
CA ALA A 73 -30.18 11.04 -18.41
C ALA A 73 -31.64 10.62 -18.20
N GLY A 74 -32.31 10.06 -19.24
CA GLY A 74 -33.71 9.67 -19.17
C GLY A 74 -34.00 8.50 -18.21
N ARG A 75 -33.02 7.71 -17.89
CA ARG A 75 -33.19 6.46 -17.09
C ARG A 75 -32.81 6.66 -15.62
N VAL A 76 -31.89 7.57 -15.30
CA VAL A 76 -31.37 7.78 -13.95
C VAL A 76 -32.39 8.57 -13.12
N ARG A 77 -32.51 8.15 -11.84
CA ARG A 77 -33.35 8.83 -10.83
C ARG A 77 -32.56 9.13 -9.56
N ARG A 78 -31.43 8.45 -9.33
CA ARG A 78 -30.60 8.63 -8.15
C ARG A 78 -29.14 8.45 -8.49
N ILE A 79 -28.31 9.36 -8.00
CA ILE A 79 -26.85 9.30 -8.05
C ILE A 79 -26.35 8.92 -6.65
N ALA A 80 -25.54 7.89 -6.55
CA ALA A 80 -24.82 7.56 -5.33
C ALA A 80 -23.32 7.66 -5.60
N TYR A 81 -22.55 8.22 -4.66
CA TYR A 81 -21.10 8.34 -4.84
C TYR A 81 -20.34 8.36 -3.51
N ARG A 82 -19.05 8.01 -3.60
CA ARG A 82 -18.08 8.19 -2.52
C ARG A 82 -16.78 8.76 -3.10
N LEU A 83 -16.27 9.78 -2.43
CA LEU A 83 -14.98 10.38 -2.80
C LEU A 83 -13.84 9.41 -2.46
N THR A 84 -12.79 9.46 -3.24
CA THR A 84 -11.61 8.61 -3.09
C THR A 84 -10.35 9.43 -3.26
N GLY A 85 -9.34 9.15 -2.43
CA GLY A 85 -8.07 9.87 -2.47
C GLY A 85 -7.06 9.26 -3.44
N SER A 86 -7.28 8.02 -3.90
CA SER A 86 -6.35 7.32 -4.78
C SER A 86 -7.07 6.41 -5.79
N ASP A 87 -6.34 6.05 -6.87
CA ASP A 87 -6.82 5.06 -7.85
C ASP A 87 -6.94 3.66 -7.21
N PHE A 88 -6.10 3.35 -6.24
CA PHE A 88 -6.16 2.10 -5.47
C PHE A 88 -7.48 2.00 -4.68
N GLU A 89 -7.81 3.04 -3.92
CA GLU A 89 -9.07 3.13 -3.19
C GLU A 89 -10.27 3.08 -4.12
N SER A 90 -10.22 3.81 -5.24
CA SER A 90 -11.28 3.78 -6.25
C SER A 90 -11.52 2.40 -6.84
N LEU A 91 -10.44 1.64 -7.09
CA LEU A 91 -10.54 0.29 -7.63
C LEU A 91 -11.12 -0.69 -6.61
N LEU A 92 -10.69 -0.61 -5.34
CA LEU A 92 -11.19 -1.46 -4.27
C LEU A 92 -12.69 -1.20 -4.05
N LEU A 93 -13.07 0.06 -3.90
CA LEU A 93 -14.47 0.45 -3.71
C LEU A 93 -15.36 0.02 -4.89
N GLN A 94 -14.88 0.18 -6.12
CA GLN A 94 -15.59 -0.29 -7.31
C GLN A 94 -15.76 -1.82 -7.29
N PHE A 95 -14.72 -2.55 -6.87
CA PHE A 95 -14.77 -4.00 -6.77
C PHE A 95 -15.82 -4.44 -5.74
N GLU A 96 -15.82 -3.85 -4.56
CA GLU A 96 -16.76 -4.19 -3.48
C GLU A 96 -18.23 -3.92 -3.88
N LEU A 97 -18.50 -2.77 -4.52
CA LEU A 97 -19.82 -2.47 -5.05
C LEU A 97 -20.26 -3.45 -6.14
N LEU A 98 -19.36 -3.83 -7.03
CA LEU A 98 -19.66 -4.79 -8.08
C LEU A 98 -19.84 -6.21 -7.51
N GLU A 99 -19.04 -6.61 -6.48
CA GLU A 99 -19.17 -7.90 -5.83
C GLU A 99 -20.52 -8.05 -5.11
N GLU A 100 -20.97 -6.98 -4.46
CA GLU A 100 -22.28 -6.97 -3.78
C GLU A 100 -23.45 -7.19 -4.77
N ILE A 101 -23.34 -6.65 -5.99
CA ILE A 101 -24.40 -6.69 -6.98
C ILE A 101 -24.30 -7.91 -7.91
N TYR A 102 -23.09 -8.22 -8.37
CA TYR A 102 -22.86 -9.22 -9.44
C TYR A 102 -22.17 -10.50 -8.96
N GLY A 103 -21.73 -10.55 -7.69
CA GLY A 103 -21.04 -11.71 -7.13
C GLY A 103 -19.82 -12.13 -7.97
N PRO A 104 -19.71 -13.43 -8.34
CA PRO A 104 -18.53 -13.96 -9.05
C PRO A 104 -18.24 -13.31 -10.41
N LYS A 105 -19.25 -12.75 -11.10
CA LYS A 105 -19.10 -12.08 -12.40
C LYS A 105 -18.28 -10.78 -12.31
N THR A 106 -17.99 -10.29 -11.10
CA THR A 106 -17.22 -9.07 -10.87
C THR A 106 -15.81 -9.14 -11.42
N LEU A 107 -15.16 -10.29 -11.30
CA LEU A 107 -13.78 -10.48 -11.79
C LEU A 107 -13.69 -10.26 -13.31
N ASP A 108 -14.63 -10.81 -14.05
CA ASP A 108 -14.70 -10.67 -15.52
C ASP A 108 -15.08 -9.23 -15.92
N ARG A 109 -16.06 -8.63 -15.24
CA ARG A 109 -16.48 -7.24 -15.50
C ARG A 109 -15.38 -6.20 -15.28
N MET A 110 -14.49 -6.44 -14.31
CA MET A 110 -13.36 -5.56 -14.03
C MET A 110 -12.08 -5.94 -14.80
N HIS A 111 -12.11 -7.02 -15.59
CA HIS A 111 -10.94 -7.57 -16.29
C HIS A 111 -9.73 -7.73 -15.34
N LEU A 112 -9.97 -8.30 -14.16
CA LEU A 112 -8.92 -8.51 -13.17
C LEU A 112 -8.15 -9.78 -13.50
N SER A 113 -6.86 -9.62 -13.82
CA SER A 113 -5.96 -10.75 -14.03
C SER A 113 -5.56 -11.37 -12.70
N ALA A 114 -5.93 -12.63 -12.48
CA ALA A 114 -5.53 -13.38 -11.30
C ALA A 114 -3.99 -13.41 -11.17
N PRO A 115 -3.45 -13.22 -9.97
CA PRO A 115 -2.01 -13.35 -9.74
C PRO A 115 -1.56 -14.80 -9.83
N ALA A 116 -0.29 -15.02 -10.12
CA ALA A 116 0.32 -16.34 -10.12
C ALA A 116 0.93 -16.65 -8.74
N PHE A 117 0.86 -17.92 -8.37
CA PHE A 117 1.43 -18.48 -7.15
C PHE A 117 2.26 -19.71 -7.47
N ILE A 118 3.35 -19.90 -6.78
CA ILE A 118 4.01 -21.18 -6.67
C ILE A 118 3.26 -21.99 -5.63
N ARG A 119 2.89 -23.23 -5.99
CA ARG A 119 2.25 -24.17 -5.09
C ARG A 119 3.19 -25.32 -4.82
N PHE A 120 3.50 -25.52 -3.55
CA PHE A 120 4.20 -26.69 -3.08
C PHE A 120 3.18 -27.78 -2.73
N LEU A 121 3.29 -28.95 -3.35
CA LEU A 121 2.35 -30.05 -3.16
C LEU A 121 2.81 -30.96 -2.01
N GLY A 122 2.82 -30.43 -0.80
CA GLY A 122 3.32 -31.11 0.39
C GLY A 122 2.52 -32.35 0.82
N SER A 123 1.25 -32.45 0.41
CA SER A 123 0.42 -33.62 0.68
C SER A 123 0.74 -34.87 -0.17
N ASN A 124 1.53 -34.71 -1.23
CA ASN A 124 1.94 -35.84 -2.06
C ASN A 124 3.05 -36.63 -1.37
N THR A 125 3.08 -37.95 -1.55
CA THR A 125 4.18 -38.81 -1.09
C THR A 125 5.54 -38.30 -1.54
N TYR A 126 5.60 -37.84 -2.79
CA TYR A 126 6.77 -37.16 -3.35
C TYR A 126 6.39 -35.74 -3.75
N PRO A 127 6.55 -34.76 -2.84
CA PRO A 127 6.20 -33.37 -3.10
C PRO A 127 6.89 -32.80 -4.31
N ARG A 128 6.23 -31.82 -4.94
CA ARG A 128 6.76 -31.06 -6.08
C ARG A 128 6.22 -29.63 -6.09
N ILE A 129 6.81 -28.80 -6.93
CA ILE A 129 6.35 -27.42 -7.14
C ILE A 129 5.50 -27.36 -8.43
N THR A 130 4.43 -26.55 -8.38
CA THR A 130 3.63 -26.19 -9.56
C THR A 130 3.30 -24.70 -9.53
N VAL A 131 2.89 -24.15 -10.68
CA VAL A 131 2.41 -22.75 -10.73
C VAL A 131 0.91 -22.73 -10.96
N THR A 132 0.18 -22.00 -10.13
CA THR A 132 -1.27 -21.84 -10.20
C THR A 132 -1.69 -20.39 -10.12
N ASN A 133 -2.83 -20.05 -10.72
CA ASN A 133 -3.45 -18.73 -10.59
C ASN A 133 -4.62 -18.73 -9.60
N ARG A 134 -5.00 -19.89 -9.07
CA ARG A 134 -6.16 -20.07 -8.18
C ARG A 134 -5.78 -20.99 -7.02
N PRO A 135 -4.98 -20.50 -6.04
CA PRO A 135 -4.70 -21.29 -4.87
C PRO A 135 -5.99 -21.49 -4.06
N SER A 136 -6.23 -22.71 -3.59
CA SER A 136 -7.33 -22.99 -2.69
C SER A 136 -7.06 -22.44 -1.28
N GLN A 137 -8.10 -22.30 -0.45
CA GLN A 137 -7.93 -21.89 0.95
C GLN A 137 -7.12 -22.92 1.75
N ARG A 138 -7.32 -24.21 1.46
CA ARG A 138 -6.62 -25.30 2.14
C ARG A 138 -5.12 -25.35 1.83
N GLU A 139 -4.72 -24.72 0.71
CA GLU A 139 -3.32 -24.67 0.26
C GLU A 139 -2.64 -23.33 0.59
N ALA A 140 -3.27 -22.49 1.43
CA ALA A 140 -2.75 -21.14 1.71
C ALA A 140 -1.33 -21.16 2.29
N ASP A 141 -0.99 -22.16 3.09
CA ASP A 141 0.35 -22.32 3.67
C ASP A 141 1.40 -22.74 2.63
N TRP A 142 0.98 -23.42 1.57
CA TRP A 142 1.84 -23.94 0.52
C TRP A 142 1.76 -23.15 -0.79
N ALA A 143 1.02 -22.03 -0.81
CA ALA A 143 0.91 -21.12 -1.93
C ALA A 143 1.74 -19.87 -1.69
N TYR A 144 2.79 -19.66 -2.48
CA TYR A 144 3.74 -18.56 -2.37
C TYR A 144 3.53 -17.56 -3.49
N GLY A 145 3.21 -16.34 -3.16
CA GLY A 145 2.89 -15.27 -4.09
C GLY A 145 2.35 -14.03 -3.38
N PRO A 146 1.69 -13.13 -4.11
CA PRO A 146 1.41 -13.12 -5.55
C PRO A 146 2.59 -12.64 -6.41
N PHE A 147 2.85 -13.32 -7.51
CA PHE A 147 3.80 -12.89 -8.54
C PHE A 147 3.12 -11.98 -9.58
N GLN A 148 3.93 -11.17 -10.26
CA GLN A 148 3.46 -10.26 -11.30
C GLN A 148 2.78 -11.00 -12.47
N SER A 149 3.37 -12.11 -12.90
CA SER A 149 2.88 -12.93 -14.01
C SER A 149 3.18 -14.41 -13.76
N ARG A 150 2.54 -15.29 -14.56
CA ARG A 150 2.84 -16.71 -14.56
C ARG A 150 4.31 -16.97 -14.92
N ALA A 151 4.82 -16.30 -15.95
CA ALA A 151 6.20 -16.43 -16.38
C ALA A 151 7.22 -16.02 -15.28
N SER A 152 6.90 -14.97 -14.48
CA SER A 152 7.77 -14.61 -13.36
C SER A 152 7.77 -15.64 -12.23
N ALA A 153 6.64 -16.29 -11.97
CA ALA A 153 6.55 -17.38 -11.01
C ALA A 153 7.30 -18.64 -11.50
N GLU A 154 7.12 -19.01 -12.76
CA GLU A 154 7.82 -20.13 -13.39
C GLU A 154 9.33 -19.90 -13.37
N ARG A 155 9.79 -18.71 -13.77
CA ARG A 155 11.21 -18.37 -13.74
C ARG A 155 11.80 -18.48 -12.32
N PHE A 156 11.10 -17.97 -11.30
CA PHE A 156 11.57 -18.11 -9.91
C PHE A 156 11.60 -19.58 -9.49
N ALA A 157 10.56 -20.35 -9.80
CA ALA A 157 10.49 -21.77 -9.47
C ALA A 157 11.65 -22.56 -10.12
N ASP A 158 11.93 -22.31 -11.40
CA ASP A 158 13.00 -22.97 -12.14
C ASP A 158 14.38 -22.63 -11.55
N GLU A 159 14.63 -21.36 -11.24
CA GLU A 159 15.90 -20.95 -10.63
C GLU A 159 16.04 -21.48 -9.20
N ALA A 160 14.96 -21.48 -8.41
CA ALA A 160 14.96 -22.04 -7.06
C ALA A 160 15.25 -23.55 -7.07
N LEU A 161 14.59 -24.28 -7.99
CA LEU A 161 14.81 -25.72 -8.13
C LEU A 161 16.23 -26.12 -8.59
N LYS A 162 17.03 -25.17 -9.10
CA LYS A 162 18.48 -25.44 -9.37
C LYS A 162 19.31 -25.55 -8.08
N LEU A 163 18.78 -25.10 -6.94
CA LEU A 163 19.42 -25.24 -5.62
C LEU A 163 19.09 -26.58 -4.95
N PHE A 164 18.16 -27.35 -5.51
CA PHE A 164 17.60 -28.55 -4.89
C PHE A 164 17.41 -29.67 -5.91
N LEU A 165 17.37 -30.89 -5.39
CA LEU A 165 17.18 -32.11 -6.19
C LEU A 165 15.72 -32.61 -6.14
N LEU A 166 14.76 -31.68 -6.07
CA LEU A 166 13.35 -32.01 -6.07
C LEU A 166 12.88 -32.39 -7.46
N ARG A 167 11.93 -33.33 -7.57
CA ARG A 167 11.37 -33.75 -8.87
C ARG A 167 10.68 -32.61 -9.61
N ARG A 168 10.84 -32.61 -10.94
CA ARG A 168 10.25 -31.60 -11.86
C ARG A 168 9.15 -32.17 -12.74
N CYS A 169 9.03 -33.51 -12.82
CA CYS A 169 7.98 -34.17 -13.57
C CYS A 169 6.58 -33.86 -13.01
N THR A 170 5.60 -33.84 -13.90
CA THR A 170 4.20 -33.51 -13.57
C THR A 170 3.36 -34.74 -13.31
N ASP A 171 3.82 -35.91 -13.69
CA ASP A 171 3.10 -37.17 -13.63
C ASP A 171 2.88 -37.61 -12.16
N ASP A 172 1.82 -38.34 -11.90
CA ASP A 172 1.65 -39.04 -10.66
C ASP A 172 2.71 -40.14 -10.59
N LEU A 173 3.35 -40.23 -9.41
CA LEU A 173 4.52 -41.06 -9.25
C LEU A 173 4.16 -42.35 -8.52
N ASP A 174 4.35 -43.46 -9.20
CA ASP A 174 4.35 -44.81 -8.64
C ASP A 174 5.79 -45.38 -8.76
N PRO A 175 6.57 -45.39 -7.66
CA PRO A 175 7.97 -45.79 -7.71
C PRO A 175 8.15 -47.25 -8.07
N ASN A 176 8.81 -47.50 -9.20
CA ASN A 176 9.11 -48.85 -9.71
C ASN A 176 10.59 -48.93 -10.09
N PRO A 177 11.38 -49.89 -9.56
CA PRO A 177 12.79 -50.08 -9.95
C PRO A 177 12.98 -50.30 -11.44
N ALA A 178 11.96 -50.82 -12.15
CA ALA A 178 12.01 -51.01 -13.62
C ALA A 178 11.67 -49.75 -14.41
N HIS A 179 11.36 -48.62 -13.74
CA HIS A 179 11.07 -47.36 -14.44
C HIS A 179 12.32 -46.87 -15.19
N PRO A 180 12.22 -46.48 -16.49
CA PRO A 180 13.37 -46.16 -17.33
C PRO A 180 14.12 -44.89 -16.92
N GLY A 181 13.63 -44.16 -15.92
CA GLY A 181 14.14 -42.84 -15.56
C GLY A 181 13.54 -41.74 -16.43
N CYS A 182 14.11 -40.56 -16.33
CA CYS A 182 13.73 -39.40 -17.14
C CYS A 182 14.94 -38.45 -17.29
N VAL A 183 14.84 -37.50 -18.21
CA VAL A 183 15.91 -36.52 -18.48
C VAL A 183 16.39 -35.81 -17.23
N TYR A 184 15.53 -35.50 -16.27
CA TYR A 184 15.93 -34.83 -15.04
C TYR A 184 16.77 -35.70 -14.10
N SER A 185 16.52 -37.04 -14.10
CA SER A 185 17.32 -37.97 -13.34
C SER A 185 18.69 -38.19 -13.99
N GLU A 186 18.74 -38.30 -15.33
CA GLU A 186 19.99 -38.41 -16.08
C GLU A 186 20.90 -37.18 -15.90
N MET A 187 20.28 -35.97 -15.90
CA MET A 187 20.98 -34.71 -15.67
C MET A 187 21.32 -34.47 -14.20
N ARG A 188 21.02 -35.37 -13.28
CA ARG A 188 21.20 -35.23 -11.83
C ARG A 188 20.52 -33.99 -11.23
N MET A 189 19.37 -33.63 -11.78
CA MET A 189 18.54 -32.50 -11.32
C MET A 189 17.41 -32.95 -10.40
N CYS A 190 17.33 -34.25 -10.09
CA CYS A 190 16.31 -34.88 -9.26
C CYS A 190 16.91 -36.08 -8.54
N LEU A 191 16.45 -36.37 -7.32
CA LEU A 191 16.81 -37.58 -6.56
C LEU A 191 16.23 -38.88 -7.14
N ALA A 192 15.46 -38.79 -8.23
CA ALA A 192 14.92 -39.92 -8.99
C ALA A 192 14.08 -40.91 -8.16
N PRO A 193 13.07 -40.47 -7.36
CA PRO A 193 12.21 -41.36 -6.63
C PRO A 193 11.41 -42.33 -7.56
N CYS A 194 11.25 -41.99 -8.84
CA CYS A 194 10.48 -42.78 -9.81
C CYS A 194 11.04 -44.24 -10.00
N TYR A 195 12.36 -44.41 -9.99
CA TYR A 195 12.99 -45.72 -10.05
C TYR A 195 13.70 -46.10 -8.73
N LYS A 196 13.30 -45.51 -7.62
CA LYS A 196 13.89 -45.71 -6.28
C LYS A 196 15.39 -45.36 -6.23
N GLY A 197 15.79 -44.31 -6.95
CA GLY A 197 17.16 -43.79 -6.96
C GLY A 197 17.61 -43.11 -5.63
N CYS A 198 16.66 -42.89 -4.72
CA CYS A 198 16.91 -42.44 -3.34
C CYS A 198 15.92 -43.13 -2.39
N THR A 199 16.23 -43.05 -1.07
CA THR A 199 15.28 -43.45 -0.03
C THR A 199 14.19 -42.40 0.15
N ASP A 200 13.07 -42.80 0.72
CA ASP A 200 11.93 -41.91 0.99
C ASP A 200 12.33 -40.81 1.99
N GLU A 201 13.13 -41.16 2.99
CA GLU A 201 13.67 -40.24 4.01
C GLU A 201 14.53 -39.16 3.36
N ARG A 202 15.44 -39.58 2.43
CA ARG A 202 16.30 -38.62 1.72
C ARG A 202 15.50 -37.66 0.85
N TYR A 203 14.44 -38.16 0.21
CA TYR A 203 13.55 -37.31 -0.57
C TYR A 203 12.76 -36.34 0.32
N ALA A 204 12.29 -36.81 1.48
CA ALA A 204 11.58 -35.98 2.45
C ALA A 204 12.48 -34.86 3.01
N GLU A 205 13.76 -35.13 3.31
CA GLU A 205 14.75 -34.10 3.72
C GLU A 205 14.87 -32.99 2.67
N GLU A 206 15.04 -33.36 1.41
CA GLU A 206 15.16 -32.42 0.30
C GLU A 206 13.86 -31.59 0.11
N SER A 207 12.72 -32.26 0.18
CA SER A 207 11.40 -31.66 0.12
C SER A 207 11.19 -30.63 1.23
N ASN A 208 11.53 -30.98 2.47
CA ASN A 208 11.45 -30.07 3.63
C ASN A 208 12.41 -28.89 3.51
N ALA A 209 13.58 -29.09 2.86
CA ALA A 209 14.50 -27.99 2.60
C ALA A 209 13.92 -26.98 1.60
N VAL A 210 13.22 -27.45 0.55
CA VAL A 210 12.52 -26.60 -0.40
C VAL A 210 11.37 -25.84 0.27
N GLU A 211 10.55 -26.51 1.08
CA GLU A 211 9.47 -25.88 1.82
C GLU A 211 9.99 -24.76 2.73
N ARG A 212 11.02 -25.03 3.52
CA ARG A 212 11.67 -24.03 4.37
C ARG A 212 12.27 -22.87 3.58
N PHE A 213 12.86 -23.15 2.40
CA PHE A 213 13.38 -22.12 1.52
C PHE A 213 12.26 -21.18 1.05
N LEU A 214 11.13 -21.71 0.63
CA LEU A 214 9.98 -20.92 0.21
C LEU A 214 9.37 -20.15 1.39
N ALA A 215 9.14 -20.80 2.52
CA ALA A 215 8.53 -20.20 3.70
C ALA A 215 9.37 -19.04 4.28
N THR A 216 10.69 -19.17 4.27
CA THR A 216 11.61 -18.15 4.78
C THR A 216 12.12 -17.18 3.70
N ARG A 217 11.57 -17.24 2.49
CA ARG A 217 12.05 -16.45 1.35
C ARG A 217 13.57 -16.64 1.10
N GLY A 218 14.04 -17.88 1.24
CA GLY A 218 15.43 -18.27 1.03
C GLY A 218 16.38 -18.02 2.20
N GLU A 219 15.94 -17.44 3.30
CA GLU A 219 16.80 -17.14 4.45
C GLU A 219 17.34 -18.40 5.09
N SER A 220 16.53 -19.46 5.23
CA SER A 220 16.98 -20.75 5.77
C SER A 220 18.20 -21.31 5.04
N ARG A 221 18.25 -21.20 3.72
CA ARG A 221 19.38 -21.66 2.92
C ARG A 221 20.59 -20.74 3.06
N LEU A 222 20.38 -19.43 3.11
CA LEU A 222 21.45 -18.46 3.29
C LEU A 222 22.15 -18.61 4.63
N VAL A 223 21.39 -18.77 5.72
CA VAL A 223 21.97 -19.00 7.06
C VAL A 223 22.88 -20.23 7.05
N THR A 224 22.40 -21.36 6.50
CA THR A 224 23.17 -22.60 6.43
C THR A 224 24.47 -22.39 5.65
N ILE A 225 24.39 -21.80 4.44
CA ILE A 225 25.59 -21.65 3.59
C ILE A 225 26.59 -20.62 4.20
N ARG A 226 26.09 -19.54 4.78
CA ARG A 226 26.94 -18.54 5.45
C ARG A 226 27.66 -19.13 6.64
N THR A 227 26.98 -19.92 7.48
CA THR A 227 27.61 -20.62 8.59
C THR A 227 28.72 -21.56 8.11
N GLN A 228 28.46 -22.36 7.07
CA GLN A 228 29.47 -23.25 6.47
C GLN A 228 30.66 -22.46 5.88
N ARG A 229 30.41 -21.34 5.19
CA ARG A 229 31.46 -20.46 4.67
C ARG A 229 32.34 -19.90 5.78
N ASP A 230 31.71 -19.40 6.84
CA ASP A 230 32.41 -18.76 7.94
C ASP A 230 33.28 -19.81 8.70
N GLN A 231 32.77 -21.04 8.82
CA GLN A 231 33.55 -22.17 9.37
C GLN A 231 34.73 -22.50 8.46
N ALA A 232 34.53 -22.71 7.16
CA ALA A 232 35.61 -23.00 6.21
C ALA A 232 36.66 -21.87 6.19
N SER A 233 36.23 -20.62 6.35
CA SER A 233 37.18 -19.49 6.50
C SER A 233 37.97 -19.54 7.79
N ALA A 234 37.38 -19.93 8.91
CA ALA A 234 38.04 -20.10 10.19
C ALA A 234 39.07 -21.26 10.16
N ASP A 235 38.74 -22.32 9.40
CA ASP A 235 39.58 -23.48 9.19
C ASP A 235 40.66 -23.26 8.11
N LEU A 236 40.75 -22.02 7.57
CA LEU A 236 41.67 -21.61 6.51
C LEU A 236 41.48 -22.35 5.16
N GLU A 237 40.33 -22.95 4.95
CA GLU A 237 39.94 -23.61 3.70
C GLU A 237 39.41 -22.56 2.68
N PHE A 238 40.29 -21.72 2.16
CA PHE A 238 39.88 -20.55 1.35
C PHE A 238 39.19 -20.92 0.05
N GLU A 239 39.53 -22.05 -0.59
CA GLU A 239 38.86 -22.51 -1.82
C GLU A 239 37.40 -22.93 -1.52
N THR A 240 37.20 -23.69 -0.43
CA THR A 240 35.87 -24.08 0.04
C THR A 240 35.04 -22.85 0.42
N ALA A 241 35.64 -21.90 1.15
CA ALA A 241 34.99 -20.65 1.52
C ALA A 241 34.60 -19.82 0.29
N ALA A 242 35.44 -19.76 -0.75
CA ALA A 242 35.15 -19.07 -2.00
C ALA A 242 33.97 -19.71 -2.77
N GLN A 243 33.93 -21.05 -2.84
CA GLN A 243 32.82 -21.78 -3.46
C GLN A 243 31.48 -21.54 -2.72
N LEU A 244 31.52 -21.56 -1.38
CA LEU A 244 30.35 -21.26 -0.55
C LEU A 244 29.88 -19.81 -0.71
N HIS A 245 30.84 -18.87 -0.84
CA HIS A 245 30.50 -17.47 -1.13
C HIS A 245 29.77 -17.33 -2.48
N ALA A 246 30.24 -18.01 -3.52
CA ALA A 246 29.55 -18.04 -4.82
C ALA A 246 28.10 -18.62 -4.71
N GLN A 247 27.92 -19.65 -3.85
CA GLN A 247 26.59 -20.18 -3.57
C GLN A 247 25.70 -19.15 -2.84
N VAL A 248 26.21 -18.38 -1.87
CA VAL A 248 25.49 -17.28 -1.22
C VAL A 248 25.00 -16.29 -2.26
N GLN A 249 25.90 -15.80 -3.14
CA GLN A 249 25.53 -14.86 -4.21
C GLN A 249 24.45 -15.44 -5.13
N ARG A 250 24.53 -16.72 -5.47
CA ARG A 250 23.52 -17.40 -6.27
C ARG A 250 22.15 -17.41 -5.58
N VAL A 251 22.09 -17.76 -4.30
CA VAL A 251 20.84 -17.74 -3.53
C VAL A 251 20.27 -16.32 -3.45
N GLU A 252 21.09 -15.31 -3.23
CA GLU A 252 20.68 -13.91 -3.20
C GLU A 252 20.11 -13.45 -4.55
N SER A 253 20.73 -13.85 -5.67
CA SER A 253 20.21 -13.54 -7.01
C SER A 253 18.83 -14.19 -7.29
N ILE A 254 18.62 -15.40 -6.80
CA ILE A 254 17.33 -16.08 -6.90
C ILE A 254 16.28 -15.38 -6.02
N ARG A 255 16.64 -15.01 -4.80
CA ARG A 255 15.75 -14.25 -3.89
C ARG A 255 15.30 -12.93 -4.52
N ALA A 256 16.16 -12.25 -5.25
CA ALA A 256 15.85 -11.00 -5.94
C ALA A 256 14.75 -11.15 -7.02
N LEU A 257 14.52 -12.37 -7.53
CA LEU A 257 13.41 -12.65 -8.45
C LEU A 257 12.03 -12.65 -7.77
N ALA A 258 11.98 -12.80 -6.45
CA ALA A 258 10.77 -12.76 -5.64
C ALA A 258 10.71 -11.46 -4.82
N PRO A 259 9.90 -10.48 -5.22
CA PRO A 259 9.71 -9.24 -4.47
C PRO A 259 9.21 -9.50 -3.04
N GLU A 260 9.28 -8.48 -2.18
CA GLU A 260 8.88 -8.61 -0.79
C GLU A 260 7.42 -9.02 -0.58
N LEU A 261 6.55 -8.71 -1.54
CA LEU A 261 5.16 -9.14 -1.57
C LEU A 261 5.00 -10.66 -1.64
N VAL A 262 5.96 -11.39 -2.24
CA VAL A 262 5.90 -12.85 -2.40
C VAL A 262 6.18 -13.54 -1.09
N ARG A 263 5.15 -14.13 -0.50
CA ARG A 263 5.16 -14.83 0.80
C ARG A 263 4.16 -16.00 0.77
N PRO A 264 4.20 -16.91 1.76
CA PRO A 264 3.07 -17.82 1.97
C PRO A 264 1.76 -17.03 2.10
N LEU A 265 0.73 -17.46 1.39
CA LEU A 265 -0.54 -16.72 1.36
C LEU A 265 -1.18 -16.58 2.75
N SER A 266 -1.00 -17.57 3.63
CA SER A 266 -1.43 -17.52 5.04
C SER A 266 -0.69 -16.46 5.87
N GLN A 267 0.56 -16.16 5.50
CA GLN A 267 1.41 -15.18 6.19
C GLN A 267 1.40 -13.80 5.50
N LEU A 268 0.67 -13.69 4.38
CA LEU A 268 0.61 -12.43 3.64
C LEU A 268 -0.26 -11.42 4.40
N ARG A 269 0.43 -10.58 5.16
CA ARG A 269 -0.13 -9.44 5.89
C ARG A 269 0.62 -8.17 5.49
N ALA A 270 -0.09 -7.08 5.25
CA ALA A 270 0.53 -5.80 4.88
C ALA A 270 -0.36 -4.62 5.23
N VAL A 271 0.27 -3.52 5.66
CA VAL A 271 -0.37 -2.20 5.80
C VAL A 271 -0.06 -1.39 4.56
N ILE A 272 -1.10 -0.83 3.93
CA ILE A 272 -0.99 -0.01 2.73
C ILE A 272 -1.47 1.40 3.07
N LEU A 273 -0.63 2.39 2.84
CA LEU A 273 -0.94 3.79 3.02
C LEU A 273 -1.28 4.42 1.67
N GLN A 274 -2.36 5.16 1.60
CA GLN A 274 -2.80 5.88 0.40
C GLN A 274 -3.16 7.32 0.73
N PRO A 275 -3.06 8.26 -0.23
CA PRO A 275 -3.66 9.57 -0.09
C PRO A 275 -5.15 9.45 0.25
N SER A 276 -5.65 10.30 1.15
CA SER A 276 -7.08 10.45 1.45
C SER A 276 -7.75 11.48 0.52
N ALA A 277 -9.06 11.38 0.37
CA ALA A 277 -9.88 12.41 -0.26
C ALA A 277 -10.02 13.66 0.61
N HIS A 278 -9.73 13.55 1.90
CA HIS A 278 -9.77 14.65 2.87
C HIS A 278 -8.35 15.15 3.15
N LEU A 279 -8.23 16.47 3.30
CA LEU A 279 -7.00 17.10 3.77
C LEU A 279 -6.71 16.62 5.20
N ASP A 280 -5.45 16.63 5.58
CA ASP A 280 -4.97 16.22 6.92
C ASP A 280 -5.29 14.78 7.32
N GLU A 281 -5.57 13.91 6.33
CA GLU A 281 -5.78 12.49 6.53
C GLU A 281 -4.96 11.64 5.56
N VAL A 282 -4.64 10.43 6.01
CA VAL A 282 -4.08 9.35 5.19
C VAL A 282 -5.00 8.14 5.31
N SER A 283 -5.34 7.55 4.17
CA SER A 283 -6.13 6.31 4.12
C SER A 283 -5.25 5.11 4.40
N ILE A 284 -5.60 4.34 5.42
CA ILE A 284 -4.91 3.10 5.79
C ILE A 284 -5.76 1.91 5.35
N PHE A 285 -5.11 0.95 4.72
CA PHE A 285 -5.69 -0.35 4.36
C PHE A 285 -4.87 -1.46 5.01
N LEU A 286 -5.53 -2.52 5.44
CA LEU A 286 -4.90 -3.73 5.95
C LEU A 286 -5.22 -4.89 5.01
N PHE A 287 -4.17 -5.49 4.42
CA PHE A 287 -4.30 -6.78 3.76
C PHE A 287 -4.00 -7.89 4.77
N GLU A 288 -4.95 -8.77 4.98
CA GLU A 288 -4.82 -9.91 5.88
C GLU A 288 -5.78 -11.03 5.48
N ASN A 289 -5.34 -12.29 5.61
CA ASN A 289 -6.15 -13.48 5.29
C ASN A 289 -6.75 -13.46 3.87
N GLY A 290 -6.04 -12.86 2.90
CA GLY A 290 -6.51 -12.76 1.52
C GLY A 290 -7.54 -11.66 1.27
N ARG A 291 -7.78 -10.77 2.22
CA ARG A 291 -8.72 -9.66 2.12
C ARG A 291 -8.03 -8.31 2.34
N LEU A 292 -8.44 -7.31 1.56
CA LEU A 292 -8.16 -5.90 1.81
C LEU A 292 -9.29 -5.31 2.65
N ASN A 293 -8.96 -4.76 3.80
CA ASN A 293 -9.89 -4.05 4.67
C ASN A 293 -9.54 -2.56 4.67
N GLY A 294 -10.55 -1.69 4.71
CA GLY A 294 -10.37 -0.25 4.70
C GLY A 294 -11.13 0.44 3.55
N PRO A 295 -10.94 1.75 3.37
CA PRO A 295 -10.00 2.62 4.10
C PRO A 295 -10.43 2.92 5.53
N ALA A 296 -9.46 3.04 6.42
CA ALA A 296 -9.63 3.75 7.69
C ALA A 296 -8.83 5.06 7.63
N ALA A 297 -9.44 6.14 8.07
CA ALA A 297 -8.80 7.45 8.08
C ALA A 297 -7.84 7.56 9.27
N TYR A 298 -6.63 8.04 9.01
CA TYR A 298 -5.66 8.40 10.03
C TYR A 298 -5.38 9.91 9.95
N SER A 299 -5.74 10.65 10.99
CA SER A 299 -5.52 12.10 11.05
C SER A 299 -4.03 12.42 11.22
N THR A 300 -3.52 13.31 10.37
CA THR A 300 -2.15 13.81 10.40
C THR A 300 -2.01 15.09 11.22
N LEU A 301 -3.12 15.61 11.76
CA LEU A 301 -3.11 16.80 12.62
C LEU A 301 -2.20 16.60 13.83
N GLY A 302 -1.28 17.54 14.04
CA GLY A 302 -0.28 17.48 15.10
C GLY A 302 0.90 16.56 14.84
N MET A 303 0.98 15.90 13.69
CA MET A 303 2.19 15.20 13.24
C MET A 303 3.19 16.17 12.62
N ARG A 304 4.49 15.91 12.88
CA ARG A 304 5.58 16.60 12.19
C ARG A 304 5.75 16.01 10.80
N ILE A 305 5.35 16.72 9.77
CA ILE A 305 5.55 16.28 8.39
C ILE A 305 6.90 16.81 7.94
N GLN A 306 7.87 15.91 7.73
CA GLN A 306 9.17 16.25 7.15
C GLN A 306 9.06 16.24 5.63
N ASN A 307 9.39 17.35 5.01
CA ASN A 307 9.55 17.42 3.56
C ASN A 307 11.00 17.02 3.24
N GLU A 308 11.23 15.81 2.75
CA GLU A 308 12.58 15.27 2.45
C GLU A 308 13.33 16.12 1.40
N ALA A 309 12.58 16.89 0.58
CA ALA A 309 13.18 17.74 -0.45
C ALA A 309 13.80 19.05 0.06
N SER A 310 13.47 19.48 1.29
CA SER A 310 13.92 20.78 1.81
C SER A 310 14.73 20.70 3.11
N GLY A 311 14.88 19.52 3.71
CA GLY A 311 15.56 19.38 5.01
C GLY A 311 14.90 20.14 6.16
N SER A 312 13.85 20.91 5.90
CA SER A 312 13.12 21.68 6.90
C SER A 312 11.84 20.96 7.35
N SER A 313 11.59 20.97 8.64
CA SER A 313 10.34 20.49 9.21
C SER A 313 9.32 21.63 9.19
N SER A 314 8.28 21.52 8.35
CA SER A 314 7.15 22.44 8.47
C SER A 314 6.20 21.95 9.58
N LEU A 315 5.95 22.81 10.53
CA LEU A 315 4.80 22.71 11.43
C LEU A 315 3.59 23.20 10.64
N PHE A 316 2.53 22.40 10.55
CA PHE A 316 1.25 22.92 10.09
C PHE A 316 0.78 23.95 11.12
N ALA A 317 1.02 25.23 10.84
CA ALA A 317 0.27 26.31 11.42
C ALA A 317 -1.11 26.31 10.73
N GLN A 318 -2.17 26.30 11.47
CA GLN A 318 -3.48 26.69 10.94
C GLN A 318 -3.31 28.06 10.28
N PRO A 319 -3.96 28.33 9.13
CA PRO A 319 -3.95 29.67 8.58
C PRO A 319 -4.48 30.61 9.64
N MET A 320 -3.62 31.52 10.15
CA MET A 320 -4.07 32.61 10.97
C MET A 320 -4.97 33.48 10.09
N ALA A 321 -6.21 33.65 10.51
CA ALA A 321 -7.05 34.69 9.97
C ALA A 321 -6.33 36.03 10.22
N ILE A 322 -5.85 36.64 9.15
CA ILE A 322 -5.31 38.01 9.20
C ILE A 322 -6.53 38.88 9.33
N GLU A 323 -6.78 39.38 10.53
CA GLU A 323 -7.75 40.47 10.69
C GLU A 323 -7.21 41.69 9.94
N PRO A 324 -8.01 42.32 9.07
CA PRO A 324 -7.57 43.53 8.38
C PRO A 324 -7.31 44.62 9.41
N ILE A 325 -6.10 45.20 9.39
CA ILE A 325 -5.73 46.36 10.18
C ILE A 325 -6.65 47.50 9.74
N PRO A 326 -7.41 48.15 10.66
CA PRO A 326 -8.24 49.27 10.27
C PRO A 326 -7.36 50.40 9.75
N GLU A 327 -7.62 50.89 8.54
CA GLU A 327 -6.95 52.03 7.95
C GLU A 327 -7.32 53.26 8.78
N THR A 328 -6.33 53.83 9.47
CA THR A 328 -6.45 55.14 10.10
C THR A 328 -6.40 56.19 9.00
N PRO A 329 -7.37 57.13 8.91
CA PRO A 329 -7.32 58.13 7.86
C PRO A 329 -6.13 59.05 8.07
N ALA A 330 -5.29 59.19 7.05
CA ALA A 330 -4.18 60.08 7.03
C ALA A 330 -4.66 61.54 7.05
N ASN A 331 -4.39 62.27 8.11
CA ASN A 331 -4.41 63.72 8.10
C ASN A 331 -3.08 64.24 7.57
N ALA A 332 -3.18 64.97 6.48
CA ALA A 332 -2.08 65.71 5.88
C ALA A 332 -1.77 66.93 6.75
N SER A 333 -0.54 67.02 7.20
CA SER A 333 0.25 68.31 7.34
C SER A 333 1.50 68.04 8.17
N ASP A 334 2.63 68.13 7.58
CA ASP A 334 3.83 68.92 7.86
C ASP A 334 5.10 68.29 7.29
N LEU A 335 5.45 68.88 6.14
CA LEU A 335 6.78 68.84 5.56
C LEU A 335 7.75 69.65 6.41
N LYS A 336 8.89 69.11 6.82
CA LYS A 336 10.18 69.85 6.85
C LYS A 336 11.37 68.91 6.69
N GLU A 337 12.11 69.19 5.63
CA GLU A 337 13.47 68.74 5.36
C GLU A 337 14.42 69.02 6.53
N VAL A 338 15.46 68.19 6.65
CA VAL A 338 16.88 68.58 6.75
C VAL A 338 17.79 67.34 6.88
N GLY A 339 18.65 67.11 5.89
CA GLY A 339 20.10 66.89 6.05
C GLY A 339 20.62 65.50 6.39
N ALA A 340 21.18 64.81 5.40
CA ALA A 340 22.30 63.88 5.61
C ALA A 340 23.61 64.72 5.82
N PRO A 341 24.68 64.23 6.44
CA PRO A 341 25.49 63.12 6.01
C PRO A 341 26.28 62.37 7.12
N GLY A 342 26.96 61.27 6.77
CA GLY A 342 28.22 60.89 7.42
C GLY A 342 28.45 59.43 7.81
N LEU A 343 29.27 58.80 7.04
CA LEU A 343 29.98 57.52 7.23
C LEU A 343 30.75 57.41 8.56
N GLY A 344 30.86 56.23 9.13
CA GLY A 344 31.87 55.89 10.12
C GLY A 344 31.67 54.57 10.87
N SER A 345 32.35 53.52 10.47
CA SER A 345 32.72 52.36 11.28
C SER A 345 34.11 52.57 11.89
N PRO A 346 34.67 51.68 12.70
CA PRO A 346 34.16 50.81 13.80
C PRO A 346 34.96 51.09 15.12
N ARG A 347 34.60 50.45 16.26
CA ARG A 347 35.59 49.89 17.19
C ARG A 347 35.00 49.17 18.40
N THR A 348 35.56 48.05 18.67
CA THR A 348 35.69 47.20 19.83
C THR A 348 35.75 47.87 21.21
N GLY A 349 35.20 47.20 22.25
CA GLY A 349 35.49 47.53 23.66
C GLY A 349 34.68 46.72 24.65
N SER A 350 35.37 45.87 25.35
CA SER A 350 34.98 44.94 26.42
C SER A 350 34.51 45.59 27.72
N GLY A 351 33.48 45.02 28.40
CA GLY A 351 33.23 44.76 29.82
C GLY A 351 33.26 45.91 30.83
N PRO A 352 33.00 45.64 32.15
CA PRO A 352 31.97 44.79 32.76
C PRO A 352 31.26 45.50 33.98
N TRP A 353 30.25 44.81 34.58
CA TRP A 353 29.77 44.86 35.97
C TRP A 353 28.87 46.01 36.49
N GLY A 354 27.72 45.56 37.09
CA GLY A 354 27.36 46.03 38.40
C GLY A 354 25.94 46.51 38.60
N GLY A 355 25.17 45.79 39.43
CA GLY A 355 24.27 46.34 40.42
C GLY A 355 22.80 46.56 40.05
N GLY A 356 21.89 45.77 40.66
CA GLY A 356 20.48 46.12 40.89
C GLY A 356 20.37 47.13 42.04
N PRO A 357 19.19 47.42 42.68
CA PRO A 357 17.91 46.71 42.61
C PRO A 357 16.63 47.64 42.66
N SER A 358 15.46 46.95 42.57
CA SER A 358 14.23 47.25 43.36
C SER A 358 13.08 48.08 42.77
N HIS A 359 11.97 47.39 42.65
CA HIS A 359 10.63 47.63 43.20
C HIS A 359 9.51 48.31 42.40
N LEU A 360 8.37 47.59 42.48
CA LEU A 360 6.94 48.02 42.44
C LEU A 360 6.40 48.27 41.01
N GLY A 361 5.37 47.68 40.54
CA GLY A 361 4.27 46.93 41.12
C GLY A 361 3.04 47.12 40.22
N ILE A 362 2.23 46.08 40.08
CA ILE A 362 0.80 46.09 39.73
C ILE A 362 0.42 46.31 38.27
N GLY A 363 -0.23 45.29 37.71
CA GLY A 363 -1.01 45.36 36.51
C GLY A 363 -1.24 43.98 35.92
N ASP A 364 -2.13 43.17 36.53
CA ASP A 364 -2.72 41.98 35.97
C ASP A 364 -3.37 42.31 34.61
N SER A 365 -2.82 41.77 33.58
CA SER A 365 -3.52 41.54 32.30
C SER A 365 -3.04 40.24 31.76
N THR A 366 -3.77 39.17 32.07
CA THR A 366 -3.66 37.86 31.49
C THR A 366 -3.90 37.93 29.98
N THR A 367 -2.84 38.27 29.24
CA THR A 367 -2.78 37.99 27.79
C THR A 367 -2.29 36.58 27.65
N THR A 368 -3.22 35.65 27.53
CA THR A 368 -2.95 34.27 27.10
C THR A 368 -2.26 34.32 25.74
N ALA A 369 -0.94 34.12 25.75
CA ALA A 369 -0.18 33.88 24.57
C ALA A 369 -0.79 32.67 23.81
N PRO A 370 -0.90 32.68 22.48
CA PRO A 370 -1.40 31.56 21.74
C PRO A 370 -0.44 30.38 21.97
N THR A 371 -0.94 29.37 22.64
CA THR A 371 -0.23 28.12 22.93
C THR A 371 0.13 27.48 21.58
N SER A 372 1.41 27.43 21.28
CA SER A 372 1.91 26.61 20.16
C SER A 372 1.27 25.22 20.25
N PRO A 373 0.76 24.66 19.16
CA PRO A 373 0.09 23.36 19.18
C PRO A 373 1.02 22.34 19.82
N ALA A 374 0.60 21.78 20.94
CA ALA A 374 1.36 20.85 21.76
C ALA A 374 1.78 19.67 20.87
N LYS A 375 3.08 19.39 20.83
CA LYS A 375 3.62 18.23 20.11
C LYS A 375 2.96 16.97 20.66
N ILE A 376 2.23 16.26 19.82
CA ILE A 376 1.62 14.98 20.21
C ILE A 376 2.74 13.99 20.54
N PRO A 377 2.73 13.38 21.75
CA PRO A 377 3.71 12.36 22.12
C PRO A 377 3.67 11.19 21.12
N ARG A 378 4.83 10.63 20.83
CA ARG A 378 4.94 9.51 19.88
C ARG A 378 4.11 8.30 20.32
N SER A 379 4.07 8.01 21.61
CA SER A 379 3.23 6.93 22.18
C SER A 379 1.76 7.09 21.83
N LEU A 380 1.25 8.32 21.80
CA LEU A 380 -0.14 8.59 21.41
C LEU A 380 -0.36 8.35 19.90
N LEU A 381 0.61 8.66 19.05
CA LEU A 381 0.54 8.37 17.61
C LEU A 381 0.58 6.87 17.34
N GLU A 382 1.40 6.11 18.07
CA GLU A 382 1.46 4.65 18.01
C GLU A 382 0.14 4.05 18.49
N SER A 383 -0.41 4.49 19.62
CA SER A 383 -1.72 4.04 20.12
C SER A 383 -2.88 4.34 19.15
N ARG A 384 -2.87 5.52 18.50
CA ARG A 384 -3.84 5.82 17.43
C ARG A 384 -3.70 4.89 16.24
N LEU A 385 -2.46 4.57 15.85
CA LEU A 385 -2.21 3.63 14.76
C LEU A 385 -2.74 2.25 15.11
N ASP A 386 -2.47 1.76 16.33
CA ASP A 386 -2.96 0.47 16.80
C ASP A 386 -4.49 0.42 16.83
N SER A 387 -5.15 1.49 17.28
CA SER A 387 -6.60 1.60 17.27
C SER A 387 -7.18 1.53 15.84
N VAL A 388 -6.54 2.22 14.89
CA VAL A 388 -6.95 2.19 13.47
C VAL A 388 -6.73 0.80 12.89
N LEU A 389 -5.60 0.16 13.15
CA LEU A 389 -5.32 -1.20 12.67
C LEU A 389 -6.27 -2.22 13.29
N ALA A 390 -6.63 -2.07 14.57
CA ALA A 390 -7.63 -2.90 15.23
C ALA A 390 -9.01 -2.77 14.60
N SER A 391 -9.41 -1.55 14.20
CA SER A 391 -10.68 -1.32 13.49
C SER A 391 -10.73 -1.96 12.10
N LEU A 392 -9.56 -2.19 11.48
CA LEU A 392 -9.40 -2.84 10.19
C LEU A 392 -9.26 -4.37 10.30
N ALA A 393 -9.10 -4.90 11.50
CA ALA A 393 -8.98 -6.34 11.70
C ALA A 393 -10.23 -7.06 11.15
N PRO A 394 -10.06 -8.18 10.44
CA PRO A 394 -11.17 -8.84 9.77
C PRO A 394 -12.21 -9.32 10.78
N SER A 395 -13.46 -8.93 10.56
CA SER A 395 -14.61 -9.54 11.18
C SER A 395 -14.70 -11.02 10.76
N ALA A 396 -15.01 -11.89 11.69
CA ALA A 396 -15.00 -13.34 11.62
C ALA A 396 -15.23 -13.99 10.24
N GLY A 397 -14.31 -14.87 9.85
CA GLY A 397 -14.44 -15.83 8.77
C GLY A 397 -13.59 -15.56 7.53
N PRO A 398 -13.26 -16.63 6.77
CA PRO A 398 -12.48 -16.49 5.54
C PRO A 398 -13.31 -15.79 4.45
N PRO A 399 -12.68 -14.94 3.61
CA PRO A 399 -13.37 -14.30 2.51
C PRO A 399 -13.84 -15.31 1.44
N SER A 400 -14.85 -14.94 0.66
CA SER A 400 -15.27 -15.71 -0.50
C SER A 400 -14.09 -15.92 -1.47
N SER A 401 -14.14 -16.96 -2.30
CA SER A 401 -13.10 -17.18 -3.31
C SER A 401 -13.00 -16.00 -4.29
N THR A 402 -14.12 -15.38 -4.63
CA THR A 402 -14.19 -14.18 -5.50
C THR A 402 -13.55 -12.99 -4.83
N CYS A 403 -13.92 -12.68 -3.59
CA CYS A 403 -13.35 -11.61 -2.79
C CYS A 403 -11.82 -11.76 -2.70
N ARG A 404 -11.33 -12.94 -2.31
CA ARG A 404 -9.89 -13.22 -2.21
C ARG A 404 -9.16 -13.03 -3.54
N GLN A 405 -9.68 -13.59 -4.63
CA GLN A 405 -9.07 -13.46 -5.95
C GLN A 405 -9.06 -12.00 -6.42
N GLY A 406 -10.14 -11.27 -6.22
CA GLY A 406 -10.24 -9.85 -6.55
C GLY A 406 -9.26 -8.99 -5.77
N HIS A 407 -9.21 -9.16 -4.45
CA HIS A 407 -8.32 -8.39 -3.59
C HIS A 407 -6.84 -8.68 -3.86
N LEU A 408 -6.48 -9.93 -4.10
CA LEU A 408 -5.13 -10.30 -4.54
C LEU A 408 -4.78 -9.72 -5.91
N ALA A 409 -5.74 -9.70 -6.85
CA ALA A 409 -5.53 -9.11 -8.17
C ALA A 409 -5.36 -7.57 -8.08
N LEU A 410 -6.13 -6.90 -7.22
CA LEU A 410 -6.00 -5.46 -6.95
C LEU A 410 -4.67 -5.13 -6.30
N LEU A 411 -4.28 -5.88 -5.27
CA LEU A 411 -2.99 -5.73 -4.60
C LEU A 411 -1.83 -5.91 -5.58
N LYS A 412 -1.85 -6.99 -6.38
CA LYS A 412 -0.88 -7.23 -7.44
C LYS A 412 -0.81 -6.06 -8.42
N ARG A 413 -1.97 -5.63 -8.97
CA ARG A 413 -2.07 -4.55 -9.95
C ARG A 413 -1.48 -3.24 -9.44
N TRP A 414 -1.63 -2.94 -8.17
CA TRP A 414 -1.09 -1.74 -7.54
C TRP A 414 0.40 -1.91 -7.22
N TYR A 415 0.81 -3.01 -6.60
CA TYR A 415 2.18 -3.24 -6.13
C TYR A 415 3.21 -3.24 -7.27
N TYR A 416 2.90 -3.89 -8.39
CA TYR A 416 3.80 -4.00 -9.54
C TYR A 416 3.74 -2.82 -10.50
N ARG A 417 3.08 -1.73 -10.14
CA ARG A 417 3.21 -0.47 -10.89
C ARG A 417 4.62 0.10 -10.70
N PRO A 418 5.18 0.76 -11.74
CA PRO A 418 6.42 1.52 -11.59
C PRO A 418 6.32 2.51 -10.41
N GLU A 419 7.40 2.69 -9.63
CA GLU A 419 7.38 3.51 -8.41
C GLU A 419 6.86 4.93 -8.66
N GLY A 420 7.24 5.57 -9.77
CA GLY A 420 6.76 6.91 -10.13
C GLY A 420 5.25 6.99 -10.44
N ARG A 421 4.57 5.85 -10.63
CA ARG A 421 3.12 5.75 -10.89
C ARG A 421 2.34 5.08 -9.75
N ARG A 422 3.04 4.61 -8.73
CA ARG A 422 2.45 3.98 -7.55
C ARG A 422 2.23 5.03 -6.48
N SER A 423 0.97 5.39 -6.23
CA SER A 423 0.61 6.21 -5.07
C SER A 423 0.74 5.40 -3.79
N GLY A 424 1.14 6.05 -2.70
CA GLY A 424 1.18 5.44 -1.38
C GLY A 424 2.38 4.53 -1.13
N GLU A 425 2.35 3.82 -0.01
CA GLU A 425 3.43 2.96 0.48
C GLU A 425 2.87 1.67 1.07
N ILE A 426 3.69 0.62 1.16
CA ILE A 426 3.32 -0.67 1.75
C ILE A 426 4.36 -1.09 2.78
N PHE A 427 3.87 -1.68 3.88
CA PHE A 427 4.69 -2.16 4.98
C PHE A 427 4.30 -3.59 5.32
N PHE A 428 5.30 -4.44 5.46
CA PHE A 428 5.14 -5.84 5.82
C PHE A 428 5.58 -6.07 7.26
N PRO A 429 5.05 -7.11 7.92
CA PRO A 429 5.53 -7.55 9.21
C PRO A 429 7.01 -7.94 9.16
N GLY A 430 7.74 -7.65 10.23
CA GLY A 430 9.10 -8.14 10.45
C GLY A 430 9.15 -9.66 10.74
N ALA A 431 10.35 -10.15 11.07
CA ALA A 431 10.59 -11.58 11.33
C ALA A 431 9.71 -12.14 12.47
N GLU A 432 9.38 -11.33 13.46
CA GLU A 432 8.53 -11.68 14.61
C GLU A 432 7.01 -11.54 14.33
N GLY A 433 6.61 -11.23 13.10
CA GLY A 433 5.21 -11.03 12.73
C GLY A 433 4.61 -9.67 13.13
N HIS A 434 5.38 -8.82 13.81
CA HIS A 434 4.92 -7.49 14.22
C HIS A 434 5.03 -6.46 13.10
N LEU A 435 4.00 -5.61 12.96
CA LEU A 435 4.01 -4.50 12.02
C LEU A 435 4.96 -3.40 12.49
N PRO A 436 5.79 -2.81 11.61
CA PRO A 436 6.79 -1.81 11.97
C PRO A 436 6.16 -0.43 12.22
N ALA A 437 5.53 -0.19 13.37
CA ALA A 437 4.81 1.04 13.70
C ALA A 437 5.61 2.33 13.41
N LYS A 438 6.91 2.34 13.76
CA LYS A 438 7.81 3.48 13.48
C LYS A 438 7.93 3.79 11.98
N ALA A 439 8.04 2.75 11.15
CA ALA A 439 8.17 2.92 9.70
C ALA A 439 6.84 3.36 9.09
N ILE A 440 5.72 2.80 9.56
CA ILE A 440 4.37 3.15 9.13
C ILE A 440 4.08 4.64 9.44
N LEU A 441 4.37 5.12 10.67
CA LEU A 441 4.17 6.52 11.04
C LEU A 441 5.02 7.48 10.17
N ARG A 442 6.27 7.12 9.85
CA ARG A 442 7.08 7.89 8.89
C ARG A 442 6.47 7.86 7.48
N GLY A 443 5.95 6.72 7.05
CA GLY A 443 5.24 6.57 5.78
C GLY A 443 3.99 7.44 5.72
N ILE A 444 3.21 7.53 6.79
CA ILE A 444 2.05 8.42 6.90
C ILE A 444 2.49 9.88 6.64
N GLY A 445 3.57 10.33 7.29
CA GLY A 445 4.12 11.67 7.05
C GLY A 445 4.53 11.91 5.60
N ARG A 446 5.20 10.94 4.95
CA ARG A 446 5.59 11.05 3.52
C ARG A 446 4.39 11.08 2.58
N VAL A 447 3.38 10.25 2.82
CA VAL A 447 2.16 10.23 1.99
C VAL A 447 1.40 11.54 2.14
N ALA A 448 1.25 12.05 3.37
CA ALA A 448 0.63 13.34 3.63
C ALA A 448 1.37 14.50 2.95
N ALA A 449 2.71 14.52 3.03
CA ALA A 449 3.52 15.57 2.39
C ALA A 449 3.37 15.63 0.86
N ARG A 450 3.12 14.48 0.21
CA ARG A 450 2.91 14.41 -1.25
C ARG A 450 1.53 14.91 -1.69
N THR A 451 0.55 14.93 -0.79
CA THR A 451 -0.84 15.34 -1.09
C THR A 451 -1.08 16.84 -0.95
N LEU A 452 -0.16 17.56 -0.33
CA LEU A 452 -0.27 19.02 -0.19
C LEU A 452 -0.18 19.72 -1.55
N PRO A 453 -1.08 20.70 -1.82
CA PRO A 453 -1.05 21.47 -3.07
C PRO A 453 0.28 22.24 -3.21
N PRO A 454 0.80 22.42 -4.43
CA PRO A 454 2.08 23.07 -4.69
C PRO A 454 2.16 24.53 -4.19
N SER A 455 1.04 25.20 -3.95
CA SER A 455 0.99 26.57 -3.40
C SER A 455 1.42 26.67 -1.93
N THR A 456 1.47 25.56 -1.21
CA THR A 456 2.02 25.49 0.15
C THR A 456 3.51 25.10 0.17
N ARG A 457 4.09 24.81 -1.00
CA ARG A 457 5.52 24.66 -1.18
C ARG A 457 6.09 26.07 -1.38
N GLN A 458 6.55 26.71 -0.31
CA GLN A 458 7.26 28.01 -0.44
C GLN A 458 8.39 27.83 -1.46
N PRO A 459 8.50 28.76 -2.46
CA PRO A 459 9.70 28.80 -3.29
C PRO A 459 10.90 29.18 -2.40
N ASN A 460 12.03 28.54 -2.66
CA ASN A 460 13.33 28.93 -2.07
C ASN A 460 13.70 30.36 -2.41
#